data_efe78ac730d3f9ccc35b34d055668da6
#
_entry.id   efe78ac730d3f9ccc35b34d055668da6
#
_cell.length_a   1.000
_cell.length_b   1.000
_cell.length_c   1.000
_cell.angle_alpha   90.00
_cell.angle_beta   90.00
_cell.angle_gamma   90.00
#
_symmetry.space_group_name_H-M   'P 1'
#
loop_
_entity.id
_entity.type
_entity.pdbx_description
1 polymer ?
#
loop_
_entity_poly.entity_id
_entity_poly.type
_entity_poly.pdbx_seq_one_letter_code
_entity_poly.pdbx_strand_id
1 'polypeptide(L)'
;MAQQKNEQGIEAQGRSRGGLSTKIHAAVDALGNPIRFILTQGQSSEYEQANAMIAGFQADFVLADKGYDANDFIENIQTNGAVAVIPPRKNRIQSRIYDKTLYKERNFVERLFQKLKHYRRIATRYERLARNYMAMLSLVATVIWLD
;
A
#
# COMPACT_ATOMS: atom_id res chain seq x y z
N MET A 1 -5.00 -7.61 7.11
CA MET A 1 -4.67 -6.28 6.55
C MET A 1 -4.07 -6.45 5.18
N ALA A 2 -4.41 -5.62 4.25
CA ALA A 2 -3.89 -5.67 2.88
C ALA A 2 -3.14 -4.40 2.55
N GLN A 3 -2.11 -4.52 1.71
CA GLN A 3 -1.28 -3.40 1.32
C GLN A 3 -1.07 -3.40 -0.19
N GLN A 4 -1.01 -2.22 -0.75
CA GLN A 4 -0.74 -2.05 -2.16
C GLN A 4 -0.10 -0.71 -2.44
N LYS A 5 0.66 -0.67 -3.48
CA LYS A 5 1.31 0.51 -4.00
C LYS A 5 0.48 1.08 -5.14
N ASN A 6 0.52 2.38 -5.29
CA ASN A 6 -0.03 3.05 -6.45
C ASN A 6 0.85 4.25 -6.81
N GLU A 7 1.04 4.46 -8.06
CA GLU A 7 1.89 5.54 -8.58
C GLU A 7 1.10 6.70 -9.14
N GLN A 8 -0.05 6.96 -8.60
CA GLN A 8 -0.93 7.93 -9.13
C GLN A 8 -0.49 9.35 -9.01
N GLY A 9 -0.95 10.14 -9.88
CA GLY A 9 -0.72 11.57 -9.87
C GLY A 9 0.65 11.96 -10.33
N ILE A 10 1.42 11.02 -10.74
CA ILE A 10 2.75 11.29 -11.08
C ILE A 10 2.92 11.76 -12.47
N GLU A 11 2.46 10.98 -13.36
CA GLU A 11 2.56 11.33 -14.75
C GLU A 11 1.79 12.58 -15.05
N ALA A 12 0.73 12.77 -14.32
CA ALA A 12 -0.06 13.94 -14.54
C ALA A 12 0.71 15.21 -14.34
N GLN A 13 1.79 15.13 -13.60
CA GLN A 13 2.61 16.29 -13.44
C GLN A 13 3.74 16.31 -14.37
N GLY A 14 3.71 15.49 -15.27
CA GLY A 14 4.59 15.53 -16.19
C GLY A 14 5.82 15.01 -15.96
N ARG A 15 5.98 14.53 -15.72
CA ARG A 15 6.88 14.08 -15.66
C ARG A 15 7.99 14.29 -15.90
N SER A 16 8.36 14.28 -15.70
CA SER A 16 9.36 14.74 -16.03
C SER A 16 10.53 14.01 -15.83
N ARG A 17 11.44 14.17 -16.35
CA ARG A 17 12.49 13.57 -16.20
C ARG A 17 12.99 13.60 -14.91
N GLY A 18 13.12 12.69 -14.23
CA GLY A 18 13.67 12.59 -12.96
C GLY A 18 12.88 13.12 -11.90
N GLY A 19 11.71 13.27 -12.20
CA GLY A 19 11.12 13.88 -11.42
C GLY A 19 10.58 13.63 -10.29
N LEU A 20 9.49 13.79 -10.16
CA LEU A 20 8.74 13.96 -8.98
C LEU A 20 7.71 12.90 -8.83
N SER A 21 8.04 11.70 -9.21
CA SER A 21 7.09 10.64 -9.03
C SER A 21 6.89 10.32 -7.56
N THR A 22 5.66 10.06 -7.20
CA THR A 22 5.28 9.72 -5.83
C THR A 22 4.49 8.42 -5.83
N LYS A 23 4.84 7.53 -4.93
CA LYS A 23 4.07 6.31 -4.69
C LYS A 23 3.23 6.48 -3.45
N ILE A 24 2.00 6.02 -3.52
CA ILE A 24 1.12 5.93 -2.37
C ILE A 24 1.12 4.47 -1.91
N HIS A 25 1.54 4.25 -0.69
CA HIS A 25 1.39 2.96 -0.03
C HIS A 25 0.19 3.05 0.88
N ALA A 26 -0.71 2.09 0.80
CA ALA A 26 -1.92 2.11 1.59
C ALA A 26 -2.10 0.80 2.32
N ALA A 27 -2.56 0.88 3.56
CA ALA A 27 -3.01 -0.27 4.32
C ALA A 27 -4.51 -0.12 4.57
N VAL A 28 -5.23 -1.22 4.44
CA VAL A 28 -6.65 -1.28 4.72
C VAL A 28 -6.93 -2.35 5.76
N ASP A 29 -8.03 -2.19 6.47
CA ASP A 29 -8.51 -3.22 7.38
C ASP A 29 -9.28 -4.32 6.60
N ALA A 30 -9.83 -5.28 7.33
CA ALA A 30 -10.55 -6.39 6.72
C ALA A 30 -11.85 -5.97 6.01
N LEU A 31 -12.33 -4.77 6.27
CA LEU A 31 -13.52 -4.23 5.63
C LEU A 31 -13.19 -3.33 4.45
N GLY A 32 -11.91 -3.12 4.17
CA GLY A 32 -11.47 -2.27 3.07
C GLY A 32 -11.30 -0.81 3.43
N ASN A 33 -11.42 -0.46 4.70
CA ASN A 33 -11.24 0.93 5.14
C ASN A 33 -9.77 1.29 5.23
N PRO A 34 -9.36 2.45 4.72
CA PRO A 34 -7.97 2.86 4.81
C PRO A 34 -7.57 3.17 6.24
N ILE A 35 -6.44 2.62 6.67
CA ILE A 35 -5.94 2.80 8.03
C ILE A 35 -4.56 3.46 8.08
N ARG A 36 -3.84 3.47 6.97
CA ARG A 36 -2.55 4.16 6.90
C ARG A 36 -2.15 4.42 5.46
N PHE A 37 -1.56 5.59 5.24
CA PHE A 37 -0.90 5.93 3.98
C PHE A 37 0.53 6.32 4.25
N ILE A 38 1.43 5.92 3.36
CA ILE A 38 2.82 6.40 3.35
C ILE A 38 3.13 6.84 1.92
N LEU A 39 3.77 7.99 1.78
CA LEU A 39 4.21 8.51 0.49
C LEU A 39 5.71 8.31 0.36
N THR A 40 6.14 7.79 -0.78
CA THR A 40 7.56 7.64 -1.09
C THR A 40 7.84 8.12 -2.50
N GLN A 41 9.12 8.24 -2.84
CA GLN A 41 9.52 8.53 -4.20
C GLN A 41 9.14 7.38 -5.12
N GLY A 42 8.86 7.69 -6.37
CA GLY A 42 8.35 6.71 -7.33
C GLY A 42 9.26 5.52 -7.56
N GLN A 43 10.56 5.69 -7.42
CA GLN A 43 11.52 4.62 -7.62
C GLN A 43 11.79 3.78 -6.36
N SER A 44 11.25 4.15 -5.22
CA SER A 44 11.46 3.39 -3.98
C SER A 44 10.83 2.01 -4.07
N SER A 45 11.46 1.04 -3.46
CA SER A 45 10.94 -0.32 -3.41
C SER A 45 9.77 -0.42 -2.44
N GLU A 46 8.84 -1.34 -2.73
CA GLU A 46 7.70 -1.56 -1.85
C GLU A 46 8.13 -2.01 -0.46
N TYR A 47 9.07 -2.94 -0.40
CA TYR A 47 9.43 -3.55 0.87
C TYR A 47 10.12 -2.59 1.84
N GLU A 48 10.69 -1.48 1.33
CA GLU A 48 11.34 -0.51 2.21
C GLU A 48 10.36 0.13 3.21
N GLN A 49 9.10 0.22 2.83
CA GLN A 49 8.07 0.79 3.68
C GLN A 49 7.20 -0.25 4.38
N ALA A 50 7.46 -1.52 4.10
CA ALA A 50 6.56 -2.60 4.54
C ALA A 50 6.40 -2.64 6.07
N ASN A 51 7.50 -2.59 6.79
CA ASN A 51 7.44 -2.64 8.26
C ASN A 51 6.73 -1.42 8.86
N ALA A 52 6.95 -0.24 8.26
CA ALA A 52 6.27 0.98 8.69
C ALA A 52 4.77 0.91 8.44
N MET A 53 4.36 0.23 7.37
CA MET A 53 2.95 0.10 7.02
C MET A 53 2.16 -0.70 8.07
N ILE A 54 2.78 -1.63 8.75
CA ILE A 54 2.10 -2.48 9.73
C ILE A 54 2.44 -2.13 11.17
N ALA A 55 3.33 -1.18 11.40
CA ALA A 55 3.78 -0.83 12.74
C ALA A 55 2.61 -0.40 13.64
N GLY A 56 2.51 -1.02 14.80
CA GLY A 56 1.46 -0.69 15.78
C GLY A 56 0.10 -1.33 15.51
N PHE A 57 -0.07 -2.03 14.41
CA PHE A 57 -1.32 -2.74 14.15
C PHE A 57 -1.21 -4.20 14.60
N GLN A 58 -2.32 -4.73 15.07
CA GLN A 58 -2.46 -6.14 15.34
C GLN A 58 -3.39 -6.75 14.29
N ALA A 59 -2.99 -7.88 13.75
CA ALA A 59 -3.76 -8.56 12.73
C ALA A 59 -3.51 -10.06 12.81
N ASP A 60 -4.47 -10.85 12.41
CA ASP A 60 -4.30 -12.30 12.27
C ASP A 60 -3.58 -12.62 10.97
N PHE A 61 -3.83 -11.85 9.94
CA PHE A 61 -3.27 -12.04 8.61
C PHE A 61 -2.81 -10.71 8.03
N VAL A 62 -1.68 -10.75 7.32
CA VAL A 62 -1.19 -9.59 6.57
C VAL A 62 -1.08 -10.01 5.11
N LEU A 63 -1.89 -9.39 4.28
CA LEU A 63 -1.94 -9.65 2.85
C LEU A 63 -1.22 -8.54 2.10
N ALA A 64 -0.30 -8.91 1.24
CA ALA A 64 0.41 -7.94 0.41
C ALA A 64 0.81 -8.59 -0.91
N ASP A 65 1.13 -7.78 -1.91
CA ASP A 65 1.56 -8.32 -3.18
C ASP A 65 3.02 -8.80 -3.13
N LYS A 66 3.47 -9.44 -4.19
CA LYS A 66 4.81 -10.02 -4.25
C LYS A 66 5.94 -8.98 -4.13
N GLY A 67 5.63 -7.71 -4.34
CA GLY A 67 6.60 -6.63 -4.16
C GLY A 67 7.03 -6.49 -2.70
N TYR A 68 6.21 -6.98 -1.79
CA TYR A 68 6.51 -6.98 -0.35
C TYR A 68 7.14 -8.29 0.13
N ASP A 69 7.50 -9.19 -0.78
CA ASP A 69 8.12 -10.46 -0.41
C ASP A 69 9.58 -10.26 -0.01
N ALA A 70 9.79 -9.97 1.26
CA ALA A 70 11.12 -9.81 1.84
C ALA A 70 11.16 -10.58 3.17
N ASN A 71 12.28 -11.24 3.42
CA ASN A 71 12.41 -12.10 4.60
C ASN A 71 12.19 -11.37 5.90
N ASP A 72 12.76 -10.18 6.03
CA ASP A 72 12.64 -9.38 7.24
C ASP A 72 11.18 -8.96 7.50
N PHE A 73 10.45 -8.62 6.46
CA PHE A 73 9.04 -8.26 6.58
C PHE A 73 8.20 -9.46 7.01
N ILE A 74 8.42 -10.61 6.38
CA ILE A 74 7.69 -11.83 6.71
C ILE A 74 8.00 -12.26 8.15
N GLU A 75 9.27 -12.18 8.54
CA GLU A 75 9.68 -12.50 9.89
C GLU A 75 9.02 -11.56 10.92
N ASN A 76 8.95 -10.27 10.60
CA ASN A 76 8.29 -9.30 11.45
C ASN A 76 6.79 -9.63 11.62
N ILE A 77 6.13 -9.98 10.52
CA ILE A 77 4.72 -10.39 10.58
C ILE A 77 4.54 -11.59 11.51
N GLN A 78 5.38 -12.60 11.34
CA GLN A 78 5.30 -13.83 12.13
C GLN A 78 5.64 -13.59 13.60
N THR A 79 6.63 -12.77 13.87
CA THR A 79 7.01 -12.40 15.24
C THR A 79 5.86 -11.70 15.97
N ASN A 80 5.06 -10.95 15.26
CA ASN A 80 3.90 -10.27 15.81
C ASN A 80 2.66 -11.16 15.88
N GLY A 81 2.80 -12.43 15.62
CA GLY A 81 1.71 -13.40 15.76
C GLY A 81 0.75 -13.47 14.59
N ALA A 82 1.09 -12.85 13.47
CA ALA A 82 0.25 -12.87 12.27
C ALA A 82 0.78 -13.87 11.26
N VAL A 83 -0.07 -14.20 10.30
CA VAL A 83 0.29 -15.05 9.16
C VAL A 83 0.51 -14.17 7.94
N ALA A 84 1.65 -14.33 7.27
CA ALA A 84 1.93 -13.62 6.03
C ALA A 84 1.24 -14.31 4.86
N VAL A 85 0.45 -13.55 4.11
CA VAL A 85 -0.23 -14.03 2.90
C VAL A 85 0.31 -13.20 1.74
N ILE A 86 1.52 -13.54 1.30
CA ILE A 86 2.29 -12.79 0.31
C ILE A 86 2.86 -13.77 -0.71
N PRO A 87 2.54 -13.63 -1.99
CA PRO A 87 3.09 -14.49 -3.02
C PRO A 87 4.61 -14.36 -3.08
N PRO A 88 5.35 -15.47 -3.24
CA PRO A 88 6.81 -15.38 -3.36
C PRO A 88 7.20 -14.76 -4.69
N ARG A 89 8.33 -14.06 -4.71
CA ARG A 89 8.92 -13.57 -5.95
C ARG A 89 9.42 -14.74 -6.78
N LYS A 90 9.42 -14.57 -8.09
CA LYS A 90 9.84 -15.63 -9.02
C LYS A 90 11.27 -16.08 -8.80
N ASN A 91 12.14 -15.17 -8.40
CA ASN A 91 13.56 -15.45 -8.22
C ASN A 91 13.93 -15.91 -6.81
N ARG A 92 12.93 -16.20 -5.99
CA ARG A 92 13.19 -16.65 -4.63
C ARG A 92 13.74 -18.09 -4.67
N ILE A 93 14.84 -18.32 -3.97
CA ILE A 93 15.48 -19.64 -3.94
C ILE A 93 14.60 -20.66 -3.24
N GLN A 94 14.01 -20.27 -2.11
CA GLN A 94 13.06 -21.10 -1.39
C GLN A 94 11.67 -20.55 -1.60
N SER A 95 10.81 -21.33 -2.24
CA SER A 95 9.45 -20.91 -2.41
C SER A 95 8.71 -21.01 -1.07
N ARG A 96 7.71 -20.19 -0.92
CA ARG A 96 6.93 -20.14 0.30
C ARG A 96 5.46 -20.42 -0.05
N ILE A 97 4.83 -21.24 0.77
CA ILE A 97 3.42 -21.55 0.60
C ILE A 97 2.61 -20.43 1.23
N TYR A 98 1.57 -19.99 0.56
CA TYR A 98 0.65 -18.99 1.08
C TYR A 98 -0.79 -19.37 0.71
N ASP A 99 -1.75 -18.85 1.47
CA ASP A 99 -3.17 -19.14 1.23
C ASP A 99 -3.68 -18.33 0.04
N LYS A 100 -3.84 -19.00 -1.09
CA LYS A 100 -4.28 -18.35 -2.34
C LYS A 100 -5.72 -17.87 -2.27
N THR A 101 -6.55 -18.56 -1.50
CA THR A 101 -7.94 -18.17 -1.34
C THR A 101 -8.03 -16.88 -0.52
N LEU A 102 -7.32 -16.83 0.59
CA LEU A 102 -7.29 -15.64 1.42
C LEU A 102 -6.65 -14.46 0.70
N TYR A 103 -5.66 -14.73 -0.14
CA TYR A 103 -4.98 -13.68 -0.90
C TYR A 103 -5.94 -12.88 -1.78
N LYS A 104 -7.03 -13.47 -2.21
CA LYS A 104 -8.02 -12.76 -3.04
C LYS A 104 -8.64 -11.58 -2.31
N GLU A 105 -8.66 -11.60 -0.99
CA GLU A 105 -9.16 -10.49 -0.20
C GLU A 105 -8.32 -9.22 -0.36
N ARG A 106 -7.13 -9.34 -0.91
CA ARG A 106 -6.30 -8.17 -1.22
C ARG A 106 -7.00 -7.21 -2.18
N ASN A 107 -8.03 -7.65 -2.87
CA ASN A 107 -8.76 -6.77 -3.77
C ASN A 107 -9.41 -5.57 -3.04
N PHE A 108 -9.54 -5.61 -1.72
CA PHE A 108 -10.02 -4.44 -0.96
C PHE A 108 -9.09 -3.24 -1.14
N VAL A 109 -7.78 -3.48 -1.23
CA VAL A 109 -6.83 -2.39 -1.48
C VAL A 109 -7.00 -1.85 -2.89
N GLU A 110 -7.21 -2.72 -3.85
CA GLU A 110 -7.46 -2.30 -5.24
C GLU A 110 -8.73 -1.45 -5.33
N ARG A 111 -9.76 -1.85 -4.61
CA ARG A 111 -11.00 -1.07 -4.55
C ARG A 111 -10.77 0.30 -3.91
N LEU A 112 -9.92 0.37 -2.89
CA LEU A 112 -9.56 1.64 -2.29
C LEU A 112 -8.93 2.56 -3.33
N PHE A 113 -7.93 2.07 -4.08
CA PHE A 113 -7.29 2.88 -5.10
C PHE A 113 -8.26 3.30 -6.21
N GLN A 114 -9.22 2.46 -6.56
CA GLN A 114 -10.27 2.84 -7.50
C GLN A 114 -11.13 3.99 -6.96
N LYS A 115 -11.48 3.94 -5.67
CA LYS A 115 -12.21 5.04 -5.03
C LYS A 115 -11.39 6.32 -5.01
N LEU A 116 -10.11 6.22 -4.69
CA LEU A 116 -9.23 7.39 -4.65
C LEU A 116 -9.13 8.08 -6.02
N LYS A 117 -9.19 7.32 -7.10
CA LYS A 117 -9.14 7.88 -8.45
C LYS A 117 -10.32 8.78 -8.79
N HIS A 118 -11.43 8.63 -8.11
CA HIS A 118 -12.58 9.51 -8.32
C HIS A 118 -12.34 10.90 -7.73
N TYR A 119 -11.35 11.07 -6.87
CA TYR A 119 -11.01 12.35 -6.29
C TYR A 119 -9.89 12.98 -7.11
N ARG A 120 -10.24 14.03 -7.83
CA ARG A 120 -9.34 14.63 -8.81
C ARG A 120 -8.02 15.09 -8.23
N ARG A 121 -8.03 15.65 -7.03
CA ARG A 121 -6.80 16.11 -6.38
C ARG A 121 -5.87 14.98 -5.99
N ILE A 122 -6.41 13.80 -5.76
CA ILE A 122 -5.61 12.62 -5.48
C ILE A 122 -5.06 12.03 -6.79
N ALA A 123 -5.92 11.91 -7.79
CA ALA A 123 -5.54 11.30 -9.07
C ALA A 123 -4.48 12.11 -9.82
N THR A 124 -4.55 13.43 -9.75
CA THR A 124 -3.65 14.29 -10.52
C THR A 124 -2.59 14.97 -9.67
N ARG A 125 -2.68 14.87 -8.36
CA ARG A 125 -1.75 15.49 -7.42
C ARG A 125 -1.43 16.94 -7.76
N TYR A 126 -2.39 17.83 -7.52
CA TYR A 126 -2.16 19.26 -7.66
C TYR A 126 -1.22 19.81 -6.61
N GLU A 127 -1.09 19.14 -5.47
CA GLU A 127 -0.28 19.63 -4.36
C GLU A 127 1.18 19.22 -4.53
N ARG A 128 2.09 20.17 -4.44
CA ARG A 128 3.52 19.91 -4.56
C ARG A 128 4.13 19.37 -3.29
N LEU A 129 3.67 19.85 -2.14
CA LEU A 129 4.22 19.43 -0.87
C LEU A 129 3.60 18.11 -0.45
N ALA A 130 4.45 17.16 -0.08
CA ALA A 130 3.99 15.84 0.34
C ALA A 130 3.02 15.90 1.52
N ARG A 131 3.28 16.80 2.48
CA ARG A 131 2.40 16.95 3.63
C ARG A 131 1.00 17.40 3.23
N ASN A 132 0.88 18.27 2.24
CA ASN A 132 -0.42 18.74 1.77
C ASN A 132 -1.16 17.63 1.02
N TYR A 133 -0.43 16.88 0.21
CA TYR A 133 -0.99 15.72 -0.46
C TYR A 133 -1.47 14.68 0.54
N MET A 134 -0.68 14.41 1.58
CA MET A 134 -1.07 13.51 2.65
C MET A 134 -2.32 14.01 3.38
N ALA A 135 -2.44 15.31 3.60
CA ALA A 135 -3.62 15.88 4.22
C ALA A 135 -4.86 15.64 3.36
N MET A 136 -4.74 15.79 2.04
CA MET A 136 -5.84 15.49 1.12
C MET A 136 -6.22 14.01 1.16
N LEU A 137 -5.23 13.12 1.18
CA LEU A 137 -5.48 11.69 1.32
C LEU A 137 -6.23 11.37 2.62
N SER A 138 -5.84 12.01 3.71
CA SER A 138 -6.48 11.81 5.00
C SER A 138 -7.93 12.28 5.01
N LEU A 139 -8.21 13.41 4.35
CA LEU A 139 -9.58 13.90 4.20
C LEU A 139 -10.42 12.91 3.39
N VAL A 140 -9.91 12.45 2.27
CA VAL A 140 -10.61 11.48 1.43
C VAL A 140 -10.83 10.17 2.18
N ALA A 141 -9.83 9.71 2.93
CA ALA A 141 -9.96 8.52 3.75
C ALA A 141 -11.09 8.67 4.77
N THR A 142 -11.20 9.84 5.39
CA THR A 142 -12.28 10.13 6.33
C THR A 142 -13.64 10.03 5.67
N VAL A 143 -13.77 10.56 4.46
CA VAL A 143 -15.02 10.46 3.70
C VAL A 143 -15.34 9.00 3.38
N ILE A 144 -14.35 8.23 2.99
CA ILE A 144 -14.52 6.81 2.70
C ILE A 144 -15.00 6.05 3.95
N TRP A 145 -14.43 6.37 5.11
CA TRP A 145 -14.84 5.74 6.37
C TRP A 145 -16.30 6.04 6.73
N LEU A 146 -16.78 7.23 6.37
CA LEU A 146 -18.13 7.67 6.70
C LEU A 146 -19.21 7.14 5.74
N ASP A 147 -18.78 6.61 4.60
CA ASP A 147 -19.70 5.97 3.69
C ASP A 147 -20.02 4.55 4.21
#